data_160720a194a0e870833a2f9b367cf039
#
_entry.id   160720a194a0e870833a2f9b367cf039
#
_cell.length_a   1.000
_cell.length_b   1.000
_cell.length_c   1.000
_cell.angle_alpha   90.00
_cell.angle_beta   90.00
_cell.angle_gamma   90.00
#
_symmetry.space_group_name_H-M   'P 1'
#
loop_
_entity.id
_entity.type
_entity.pdbx_description
1 polymer ?
#
loop_
_entity_poly.entity_id
_entity_poly.type
_entity_poly.pdbx_seq_one_letter_code
_entity_poly.pdbx_strand_id
1 'polypeptide(L)'
;VAAEGLRGTVERARSVEAAVALLAAAAPALVAIDCPCTPAADGERSRPDERALARAVCGIRYTPDAATVYGARPKGDDFYGWIKHGLALYAALEAAGLAAVECFPTASWTRWGGPRAGRGRGAWSDQVLASLAVPGVPQRLNQDERDAVGAALTARAVALGDAELIGRIAVPHPTFRGFAPRPAARRPDLS
;
A
#
# COMPACT_ATOMS: atom_id res chain seq x y z
N VAL A 1 17.49 -20.39 -14.11
CA VAL A 1 17.39 -18.93 -13.91
C VAL A 1 17.41 -18.74 -12.42
N ALA A 2 18.53 -18.23 -11.87
CA ALA A 2 18.63 -17.88 -10.47
C ALA A 2 17.58 -16.80 -10.21
N ALA A 3 16.74 -16.98 -9.18
CA ALA A 3 15.85 -15.93 -8.72
C ALA A 3 16.73 -14.78 -8.22
N GLU A 4 16.82 -13.71 -8.99
CA GLU A 4 17.44 -12.47 -8.52
C GLU A 4 16.71 -12.07 -7.24
N GLY A 5 17.48 -11.95 -6.16
CA GLY A 5 16.94 -11.66 -4.84
C GLY A 5 16.19 -10.33 -4.86
N LEU A 6 15.06 -10.26 -4.16
CA LEU A 6 14.32 -9.02 -3.95
C LEU A 6 15.27 -7.92 -3.47
N ARG A 7 15.28 -6.79 -4.13
CA ARG A 7 16.02 -5.59 -3.75
C ARG A 7 15.09 -4.40 -3.72
N GLY A 8 15.00 -3.73 -2.58
CA GLY A 8 14.21 -2.51 -2.43
C GLY A 8 15.03 -1.26 -2.73
N THR A 9 14.43 -0.31 -3.41
CA THR A 9 14.92 1.08 -3.52
C THR A 9 13.82 2.02 -3.05
N VAL A 10 14.20 3.18 -2.52
CA VAL A 10 13.25 4.21 -2.09
C VAL A 10 13.59 5.51 -2.81
N GLU A 11 12.64 6.00 -3.58
CA GLU A 11 12.77 7.23 -4.35
C GLU A 11 11.64 8.20 -4.01
N ARG A 12 11.89 9.49 -4.22
CA ARG A 12 10.92 10.55 -3.94
C ARG A 12 10.48 11.22 -5.23
N ALA A 13 9.19 11.14 -5.52
CA ALA A 13 8.55 11.93 -6.56
C ALA A 13 7.95 13.23 -5.95
N ARG A 14 8.06 14.34 -6.69
CA ARG A 14 7.53 15.65 -6.26
C ARG A 14 6.21 16.00 -6.92
N SER A 15 5.75 15.18 -7.88
CA SER A 15 4.47 15.32 -8.56
C SER A 15 3.94 13.97 -9.00
N VAL A 16 2.68 13.91 -9.41
CA VAL A 16 2.05 12.72 -9.96
C VAL A 16 2.77 12.27 -11.24
N GLU A 17 3.12 13.20 -12.11
CA GLU A 17 3.82 12.92 -13.37
C GLU A 17 5.20 12.29 -13.12
N ALA A 18 5.94 12.83 -12.15
CA ALA A 18 7.25 12.29 -11.77
C ALA A 18 7.09 10.86 -11.17
N ALA A 19 6.06 10.62 -10.36
CA ALA A 19 5.78 9.29 -9.82
C ALA A 19 5.45 8.29 -10.93
N VAL A 20 4.60 8.66 -11.88
CA VAL A 20 4.25 7.81 -13.02
C VAL A 20 5.46 7.53 -13.90
N ALA A 21 6.32 8.52 -14.17
CA ALA A 21 7.53 8.33 -14.95
C ALA A 21 8.50 7.33 -14.30
N LEU A 22 8.72 7.42 -12.97
CA LEU A 22 9.53 6.47 -12.21
C LEU A 22 8.93 5.06 -12.27
N LEU A 23 7.63 4.93 -12.08
CA LEU A 23 6.94 3.64 -12.11
C LEU A 23 6.94 3.05 -13.52
N ALA A 24 6.71 3.84 -14.57
CA ALA A 24 6.78 3.38 -15.94
C ALA A 24 8.18 2.86 -16.30
N ALA A 25 9.23 3.55 -15.86
CA ALA A 25 10.61 3.12 -16.06
C ALA A 25 10.94 1.81 -15.32
N ALA A 26 10.36 1.62 -14.13
CA ALA A 26 10.53 0.39 -13.34
C ALA A 26 9.68 -0.78 -13.85
N ALA A 27 8.64 -0.51 -14.67
CA ALA A 27 7.69 -1.48 -15.24
C ALA A 27 7.19 -2.54 -14.22
N PRO A 28 6.62 -2.13 -13.07
CA PRO A 28 6.17 -3.08 -12.06
C PRO A 28 4.97 -3.86 -12.54
N ALA A 29 4.82 -5.11 -12.08
CA ALA A 29 3.63 -5.92 -12.34
C ALA A 29 2.37 -5.34 -11.68
N LEU A 30 2.53 -4.63 -10.55
CA LEU A 30 1.45 -4.01 -9.79
C LEU A 30 1.99 -2.85 -8.94
N VAL A 31 1.22 -1.77 -8.86
CA VAL A 31 1.48 -0.64 -7.96
C VAL A 31 0.49 -0.67 -6.81
N ALA A 32 0.93 -0.58 -5.56
CA ALA A 32 0.04 -0.37 -4.42
C ALA A 32 0.15 1.09 -3.95
N ILE A 33 -0.99 1.71 -3.67
CA ILE A 33 -1.07 3.12 -3.29
C ILE A 33 -1.69 3.24 -1.90
N ASP A 34 -1.00 3.95 -0.99
CA ASP A 34 -1.52 4.33 0.34
C ASP A 34 -2.51 5.48 0.21
N CYS A 35 -3.61 5.22 -0.46
CA CYS A 35 -4.68 6.19 -0.66
C CYS A 35 -5.96 5.46 -1.08
N PRO A 36 -7.16 5.96 -0.69
CA PRO A 36 -8.41 5.44 -1.21
C PRO A 36 -8.48 5.60 -2.74
N CYS A 37 -8.92 4.54 -3.42
CA CYS A 37 -9.06 4.56 -4.89
C CYS A 37 -10.36 5.25 -5.36
N THR A 38 -11.30 5.49 -4.44
CA THR A 38 -12.54 6.25 -4.69
C THR A 38 -12.97 6.97 -3.42
N PRO A 39 -13.71 8.08 -3.50
CA PRO A 39 -14.48 8.62 -2.38
C PRO A 39 -15.56 7.63 -1.92
N ALA A 40 -16.18 7.91 -0.78
CA ALA A 40 -17.41 7.23 -0.36
C ALA A 40 -18.59 7.58 -1.28
N ALA A 41 -19.67 6.83 -1.18
CA ALA A 41 -20.94 7.16 -1.84
C ALA A 41 -21.49 8.52 -1.34
N ASP A 42 -22.31 9.16 -2.15
CA ASP A 42 -22.87 10.47 -1.86
C ASP A 42 -23.58 10.49 -0.49
N GLY A 43 -23.23 11.48 0.33
CA GLY A 43 -23.73 11.65 1.69
C GLY A 43 -23.07 10.74 2.74
N GLU A 44 -22.22 9.79 2.34
CA GLU A 44 -21.53 8.88 3.26
C GLU A 44 -20.22 9.48 3.79
N ARG A 45 -19.91 9.19 5.05
CA ARG A 45 -18.67 9.65 5.71
C ARG A 45 -17.54 8.62 5.66
N SER A 46 -17.82 7.43 5.15
CA SER A 46 -16.85 6.33 5.06
C SER A 46 -17.29 5.29 4.04
N ARG A 47 -16.32 4.59 3.47
CA ARG A 47 -16.59 3.48 2.55
C ARG A 47 -16.87 2.18 3.31
N PRO A 48 -17.66 1.24 2.75
CA PRO A 48 -17.86 -0.08 3.34
C PRO A 48 -16.53 -0.82 3.59
N ASP A 49 -15.59 -0.70 2.67
CA ASP A 49 -14.26 -1.34 2.71
C ASP A 49 -13.47 -0.90 3.95
N GLU A 50 -13.47 0.38 4.25
CA GLU A 50 -12.79 0.95 5.43
C GLU A 50 -13.41 0.47 6.73
N ARG A 51 -14.75 0.39 6.79
CA ARG A 51 -15.46 -0.16 7.95
C ARG A 51 -15.17 -1.65 8.14
N ALA A 52 -15.04 -2.39 7.04
CA ALA A 52 -14.66 -3.80 7.08
C ALA A 52 -13.21 -3.98 7.55
N LEU A 53 -12.28 -3.20 7.01
CA LEU A 53 -10.87 -3.19 7.44
C LEU A 53 -10.73 -2.85 8.92
N ALA A 54 -11.46 -1.82 9.39
CA ALA A 54 -11.42 -1.39 10.78
C ALA A 54 -11.84 -2.50 11.76
N ARG A 55 -12.80 -3.34 11.36
CA ARG A 55 -13.25 -4.50 12.17
C ARG A 55 -12.29 -5.68 12.08
N ALA A 56 -11.70 -5.92 10.90
CA ALA A 56 -10.95 -7.14 10.64
C ALA A 56 -9.46 -7.03 11.00
N VAL A 57 -8.87 -5.82 10.95
CA VAL A 57 -7.42 -5.64 11.06
C VAL A 57 -7.04 -4.52 12.01
N CYS A 58 -7.37 -3.27 11.68
CA CYS A 58 -7.00 -2.10 12.47
C CYS A 58 -7.79 -0.86 12.04
N GLY A 59 -7.89 0.12 12.93
CA GLY A 59 -8.53 1.40 12.62
C GLY A 59 -7.89 2.12 11.44
N ILE A 60 -8.71 2.71 10.59
CA ILE A 60 -8.33 3.49 9.42
C ILE A 60 -9.01 4.86 9.47
N ARG A 61 -8.39 5.87 8.86
CA ARG A 61 -9.06 7.15 8.63
C ARG A 61 -10.08 6.97 7.51
N TYR A 62 -11.32 7.38 7.76
CA TYR A 62 -12.40 7.24 6.80
C TYR A 62 -12.32 8.32 5.71
N THR A 63 -12.71 7.91 4.52
CA THR A 63 -12.79 8.75 3.33
C THR A 63 -14.25 9.16 3.12
N PRO A 64 -14.58 10.46 3.15
CA PRO A 64 -15.93 10.92 2.89
C PRO A 64 -16.27 10.90 1.39
N ASP A 65 -17.48 11.32 1.06
CA ASP A 65 -17.96 11.46 -0.30
C ASP A 65 -17.20 12.53 -1.12
N ALA A 66 -17.39 12.51 -2.43
CA ALA A 66 -16.72 13.41 -3.37
C ALA A 66 -17.04 14.89 -3.08
N ALA A 67 -18.29 15.20 -2.71
CA ALA A 67 -18.69 16.57 -2.38
C ALA A 67 -17.89 17.14 -1.20
N THR A 68 -17.63 16.31 -0.20
CA THR A 68 -16.79 16.67 0.96
C THR A 68 -15.31 16.77 0.60
N VAL A 69 -14.78 15.84 -0.22
CA VAL A 69 -13.37 15.84 -0.63
C VAL A 69 -13.03 17.06 -1.50
N TYR A 70 -13.91 17.41 -2.44
CA TYR A 70 -13.68 18.49 -3.40
C TYR A 70 -14.39 19.81 -3.05
N GLY A 71 -15.21 19.80 -1.98
CA GLY A 71 -15.95 20.99 -1.54
C GLY A 71 -15.04 22.18 -1.21
N ALA A 72 -15.62 23.38 -1.28
CA ALA A 72 -14.93 24.61 -0.94
C ALA A 72 -14.48 24.58 0.54
N ARG A 73 -13.22 24.97 0.77
CA ARG A 73 -12.61 25.04 2.10
C ARG A 73 -11.99 26.41 2.32
N PRO A 74 -11.77 26.85 3.57
CA PRO A 74 -11.04 28.04 3.87
C PRO A 74 -9.67 28.04 3.19
N LYS A 75 -9.20 29.21 2.81
CA LYS A 75 -7.87 29.35 2.17
C LYS A 75 -6.79 28.77 3.07
N GLY A 76 -6.00 27.87 2.52
CA GLY A 76 -4.92 27.17 3.24
C GLY A 76 -5.33 25.88 3.94
N ASP A 77 -6.63 25.53 3.96
CA ASP A 77 -7.09 24.22 4.43
C ASP A 77 -7.08 23.19 3.29
N ASP A 78 -6.04 22.41 3.19
CA ASP A 78 -5.92 21.28 2.25
C ASP A 78 -6.01 19.94 2.96
N PHE A 79 -6.93 19.81 3.91
CA PHE A 79 -7.10 18.60 4.73
C PHE A 79 -7.27 17.31 3.91
N TYR A 80 -7.89 17.39 2.73
CA TYR A 80 -8.08 16.26 1.82
C TYR A 80 -7.09 16.26 0.63
N GLY A 81 -6.06 17.09 0.64
CA GLY A 81 -5.08 17.16 -0.44
C GLY A 81 -4.44 15.82 -0.76
N TRP A 82 -4.13 15.03 0.26
CA TRP A 82 -3.57 13.71 0.09
C TRP A 82 -4.52 12.74 -0.65
N ILE A 83 -5.85 12.82 -0.43
CA ILE A 83 -6.85 12.03 -1.16
C ILE A 83 -6.90 12.48 -2.63
N LYS A 84 -6.96 13.80 -2.87
CA LYS A 84 -6.98 14.36 -4.22
C LYS A 84 -5.75 13.95 -5.03
N HIS A 85 -4.56 14.00 -4.42
CA HIS A 85 -3.31 13.54 -5.04
C HIS A 85 -3.34 12.04 -5.34
N GLY A 86 -3.82 11.23 -4.41
CA GLY A 86 -3.95 9.79 -4.61
C GLY A 86 -4.92 9.44 -5.74
N LEU A 87 -6.09 10.08 -5.79
CA LEU A 87 -7.06 9.88 -6.87
C LEU A 87 -6.48 10.30 -8.24
N ALA A 88 -5.74 11.42 -8.29
CA ALA A 88 -5.04 11.84 -9.50
C ALA A 88 -3.96 10.83 -9.91
N LEU A 89 -3.25 10.24 -8.95
CA LEU A 89 -2.25 9.20 -9.23
C LEU A 89 -2.90 7.94 -9.81
N TYR A 90 -4.05 7.48 -9.28
CA TYR A 90 -4.78 6.35 -9.87
C TYR A 90 -5.15 6.61 -11.33
N ALA A 91 -5.73 7.77 -11.63
CA ALA A 91 -6.11 8.14 -13.00
C ALA A 91 -4.89 8.20 -13.94
N ALA A 92 -3.76 8.73 -13.47
CA ALA A 92 -2.55 8.84 -14.26
C ALA A 92 -1.88 7.46 -14.50
N LEU A 93 -1.91 6.55 -13.53
CA LEU A 93 -1.43 5.17 -13.69
C LEU A 93 -2.30 4.39 -14.67
N GLU A 94 -3.62 4.51 -14.58
CA GLU A 94 -4.55 3.90 -15.53
C GLU A 94 -4.28 4.38 -16.95
N ALA A 95 -4.12 5.70 -17.15
CA ALA A 95 -3.77 6.28 -18.46
C ALA A 95 -2.41 5.79 -18.99
N ALA A 96 -1.48 5.45 -18.10
CA ALA A 96 -0.18 4.86 -18.45
C ALA A 96 -0.20 3.33 -18.60
N GLY A 97 -1.37 2.68 -18.46
CA GLY A 97 -1.51 1.22 -18.55
C GLY A 97 -0.88 0.46 -17.38
N LEU A 98 -0.66 1.11 -16.24
CA LEU A 98 -0.09 0.51 -15.03
C LEU A 98 -1.20 0.06 -14.09
N ALA A 99 -1.21 -1.22 -13.74
CA ALA A 99 -2.15 -1.77 -12.77
C ALA A 99 -1.88 -1.23 -11.36
N ALA A 100 -2.94 -0.79 -10.67
CA ALA A 100 -2.82 -0.27 -9.31
C ALA A 100 -3.86 -0.89 -8.38
N VAL A 101 -3.51 -0.99 -7.09
CA VAL A 101 -4.38 -1.46 -6.01
C VAL A 101 -4.28 -0.54 -4.80
N GLU A 102 -5.39 -0.38 -4.11
CA GLU A 102 -5.42 0.33 -2.84
C GLU A 102 -4.79 -0.51 -1.75
N CYS A 103 -3.96 0.11 -0.92
CA CYS A 103 -3.49 -0.50 0.31
C CYS A 103 -3.55 0.50 1.48
N PHE A 104 -3.39 -0.01 2.67
CA PHE A 104 -3.24 0.78 3.89
C PHE A 104 -2.05 0.22 4.68
N PRO A 105 -0.87 0.82 4.57
CA PRO A 105 0.37 0.28 5.16
C PRO A 105 0.26 -0.04 6.65
N THR A 106 -0.55 0.71 7.42
CA THR A 106 -0.81 0.38 8.82
C THR A 106 -1.45 -1.01 8.97
N ALA A 107 -2.33 -1.41 8.06
CA ALA A 107 -2.89 -2.76 8.06
C ALA A 107 -1.82 -3.81 7.71
N SER A 108 -0.97 -3.51 6.73
CA SER A 108 0.15 -4.38 6.36
C SER A 108 1.13 -4.57 7.53
N TRP A 109 1.52 -3.49 8.18
CA TRP A 109 2.35 -3.55 9.40
C TRP A 109 1.67 -4.34 10.52
N THR A 110 0.35 -4.20 10.68
CA THR A 110 -0.42 -4.95 11.69
C THR A 110 -0.40 -6.45 11.39
N ARG A 111 -0.53 -6.85 10.13
CA ARG A 111 -0.48 -8.25 9.72
C ARG A 111 0.89 -8.88 9.95
N TRP A 112 1.97 -8.15 9.69
CA TRP A 112 3.34 -8.67 9.81
C TRP A 112 3.90 -8.62 11.24
N GLY A 113 3.57 -7.58 12.00
CA GLY A 113 4.17 -7.31 13.32
C GLY A 113 3.19 -7.30 14.49
N GLY A 114 1.92 -7.62 14.24
CA GLY A 114 0.86 -7.52 15.24
C GLY A 114 0.44 -6.08 15.54
N PRO A 115 -0.58 -5.88 16.39
CA PRO A 115 -1.11 -4.56 16.70
C PRO A 115 -0.07 -3.64 17.33
N ARG A 116 -0.22 -2.35 17.09
CA ARG A 116 0.71 -1.31 17.60
C ARG A 116 0.80 -1.27 19.13
N ALA A 117 -0.29 -1.58 19.84
CA ALA A 117 -0.34 -1.73 21.29
C ALA A 117 0.28 -0.55 22.07
N GLY A 118 -0.09 0.69 21.71
CA GLY A 118 0.39 1.92 22.36
C GLY A 118 1.77 2.41 21.93
N ARG A 119 2.53 1.64 21.13
CA ARG A 119 3.82 2.09 20.59
C ARG A 119 3.65 3.28 19.63
N GLY A 120 4.64 4.15 19.53
CA GLY A 120 4.69 5.20 18.51
C GLY A 120 4.70 4.58 17.10
N ARG A 121 3.95 5.17 16.14
CA ARG A 121 3.82 4.63 14.77
C ARG A 121 5.19 4.40 14.11
N GLY A 122 6.10 5.38 14.24
CA GLY A 122 7.43 5.30 13.64
C GLY A 122 8.24 4.13 14.17
N ALA A 123 8.41 4.04 15.50
CA ALA A 123 9.18 2.98 16.14
C ALA A 123 8.59 1.58 15.88
N TRP A 124 7.25 1.48 15.86
CA TRP A 124 6.57 0.22 15.56
C TRP A 124 6.77 -0.24 14.12
N SER A 125 6.53 0.63 13.13
CA SER A 125 6.71 0.28 11.72
C SER A 125 8.18 0.02 11.37
N ASP A 126 9.11 0.74 11.99
CA ASP A 126 10.55 0.52 11.85
C ASP A 126 10.97 -0.87 12.37
N GLN A 127 10.49 -1.25 13.55
CA GLN A 127 10.73 -2.58 14.11
C GLN A 127 10.19 -3.70 13.22
N VAL A 128 8.97 -3.52 12.67
CA VAL A 128 8.37 -4.50 11.77
C VAL A 128 9.19 -4.60 10.48
N LEU A 129 9.54 -3.46 9.87
CA LEU A 129 10.35 -3.43 8.66
C LEU A 129 11.72 -4.10 8.87
N ALA A 130 12.38 -3.80 9.99
CA ALA A 130 13.64 -4.43 10.35
C ALA A 130 13.51 -5.96 10.46
N SER A 131 12.41 -6.47 11.01
CA SER A 131 12.14 -7.91 11.12
C SER A 131 11.90 -8.59 9.77
N LEU A 132 11.47 -7.84 8.75
CA LEU A 132 11.28 -8.33 7.39
C LEU A 132 12.59 -8.42 6.61
N ALA A 133 13.64 -7.75 7.05
CA ALA A 133 15.00 -7.80 6.51
C ALA A 133 15.06 -7.60 4.98
N VAL A 134 14.37 -6.58 4.46
CA VAL A 134 14.27 -6.29 3.02
C VAL A 134 15.62 -5.81 2.48
N PRO A 135 16.31 -6.56 1.61
CA PRO A 135 17.60 -6.14 1.08
C PRO A 135 17.51 -4.83 0.27
N GLY A 136 18.49 -3.94 0.43
CA GLY A 136 18.57 -2.68 -0.33
C GLY A 136 17.72 -1.54 0.21
N VAL A 137 16.82 -1.79 1.17
CA VAL A 137 16.06 -0.73 1.83
C VAL A 137 16.97 0.01 2.82
N PRO A 138 17.04 1.36 2.78
CA PRO A 138 17.83 2.16 3.70
C PRO A 138 17.44 1.91 5.16
N GLN A 139 18.42 1.92 6.07
CA GLN A 139 18.18 1.72 7.51
C GLN A 139 17.43 2.90 8.16
N ARG A 140 17.56 4.10 7.61
CA ARG A 140 16.90 5.29 8.13
C ARG A 140 15.88 5.80 7.11
N LEU A 141 14.62 5.62 7.45
CA LEU A 141 13.48 6.08 6.66
C LEU A 141 12.58 6.97 7.53
N ASN A 142 11.99 7.98 6.94
CA ASN A 142 10.85 8.68 7.55
C ASN A 142 9.59 7.81 7.47
N GLN A 143 8.46 8.28 8.00
CA GLN A 143 7.23 7.48 8.04
C GLN A 143 6.68 7.20 6.64
N ASP A 144 6.67 8.20 5.77
CA ASP A 144 6.12 8.06 4.41
C ASP A 144 6.96 7.08 3.57
N GLU A 145 8.28 7.11 3.73
CA GLU A 145 9.18 6.17 3.07
C GLU A 145 8.96 4.73 3.57
N ARG A 146 8.75 4.53 4.88
CA ARG A 146 8.39 3.20 5.41
C ARG A 146 7.05 2.73 4.86
N ASP A 147 6.06 3.62 4.82
CA ASP A 147 4.74 3.27 4.31
C ASP A 147 4.79 2.96 2.80
N ALA A 148 5.63 3.65 2.03
CA ALA A 148 5.89 3.30 0.63
C ALA A 148 6.52 1.90 0.48
N VAL A 149 7.47 1.53 1.35
CA VAL A 149 7.99 0.15 1.39
C VAL A 149 6.88 -0.84 1.75
N GLY A 150 6.05 -0.53 2.74
CA GLY A 150 4.89 -1.37 3.12
C GLY A 150 3.91 -1.55 1.96
N ALA A 151 3.64 -0.48 1.20
CA ALA A 151 2.81 -0.54 -0.01
C ALA A 151 3.45 -1.44 -1.08
N ALA A 152 4.74 -1.27 -1.40
CA ALA A 152 5.43 -2.09 -2.37
C ALA A 152 5.43 -3.59 -2.00
N LEU A 153 5.63 -3.90 -0.71
CA LEU A 153 5.53 -5.28 -0.22
C LEU A 153 4.11 -5.83 -0.30
N THR A 154 3.10 -4.98 -0.11
CA THR A 154 1.68 -5.35 -0.28
C THR A 154 1.38 -5.64 -1.75
N ALA A 155 1.84 -4.81 -2.69
CA ALA A 155 1.72 -5.09 -4.12
C ALA A 155 2.35 -6.44 -4.48
N ARG A 156 3.54 -6.71 -3.95
CA ARG A 156 4.19 -8.01 -4.14
C ARG A 156 3.38 -9.16 -3.56
N ALA A 157 2.81 -9.01 -2.37
CA ALA A 157 1.96 -10.03 -1.76
C ALA A 157 0.74 -10.34 -2.65
N VAL A 158 0.09 -9.31 -3.19
CA VAL A 158 -1.02 -9.46 -4.15
C VAL A 158 -0.56 -10.22 -5.40
N ALA A 159 0.54 -9.80 -6.00
CA ALA A 159 1.07 -10.44 -7.21
C ALA A 159 1.45 -11.92 -7.01
N LEU A 160 1.78 -12.31 -5.79
CA LEU A 160 2.12 -13.70 -5.42
C LEU A 160 0.91 -14.52 -4.90
N GLY A 161 -0.28 -13.91 -4.79
CA GLY A 161 -1.46 -14.55 -4.21
C GLY A 161 -1.39 -14.73 -2.68
N ASP A 162 -0.54 -13.96 -2.01
CA ASP A 162 -0.33 -13.97 -0.55
C ASP A 162 -0.98 -12.75 0.14
N ALA A 163 -2.07 -12.25 -0.43
CA ALA A 163 -2.86 -11.15 0.12
C ALA A 163 -4.36 -11.43 -0.04
N GLU A 164 -5.16 -10.84 0.82
CA GLU A 164 -6.61 -10.76 0.70
C GLU A 164 -7.05 -9.35 0.28
N LEU A 165 -8.23 -9.24 -0.32
CA LEU A 165 -8.89 -7.98 -0.57
C LEU A 165 -10.04 -7.81 0.44
N ILE A 166 -9.97 -6.79 1.27
CA ILE A 166 -11.09 -6.36 2.11
C ILE A 166 -11.81 -5.24 1.35
N GLY A 167 -12.83 -5.63 0.59
CA GLY A 167 -13.38 -4.77 -0.46
C GLY A 167 -12.33 -4.50 -1.53
N ARG A 168 -11.88 -3.25 -1.66
CA ARG A 168 -10.82 -2.85 -2.61
C ARG A 168 -9.44 -2.69 -1.95
N ILE A 169 -9.36 -2.81 -0.63
CA ILE A 169 -8.12 -2.60 0.12
C ILE A 169 -7.34 -3.92 0.19
N ALA A 170 -6.17 -3.94 -0.40
CA ALA A 170 -5.26 -5.07 -0.35
C ALA A 170 -4.57 -5.15 1.02
N VAL A 171 -4.59 -6.33 1.62
CA VAL A 171 -3.96 -6.61 2.91
C VAL A 171 -3.17 -7.91 2.79
N PRO A 172 -1.87 -7.92 3.09
CA PRO A 172 -1.06 -9.13 3.00
C PRO A 172 -1.48 -10.16 4.06
N HIS A 173 -1.27 -11.44 3.77
CA HIS A 173 -1.43 -12.48 4.79
C HIS A 173 -0.33 -12.39 5.85
N PRO A 174 -0.63 -12.76 7.12
CA PRO A 174 0.34 -12.69 8.22
C PRO A 174 1.60 -13.53 7.99
N THR A 175 1.47 -14.59 7.20
CA THR A 175 2.54 -15.54 6.86
C THR A 175 3.45 -15.04 5.74
N PHE A 176 3.04 -13.99 5.02
CA PHE A 176 3.87 -13.43 3.95
C PHE A 176 5.18 -12.87 4.52
N ARG A 177 6.30 -13.43 4.07
CA ARG A 177 7.66 -13.02 4.46
C ARG A 177 8.45 -12.39 3.30
N GLY A 178 7.82 -12.10 2.20
CA GLY A 178 8.31 -11.29 1.08
C GLY A 178 9.56 -11.79 0.34
N PHE A 179 10.37 -12.67 0.95
CA PHE A 179 11.78 -12.85 0.56
C PHE A 179 12.17 -14.29 0.28
N ALA A 180 11.49 -15.28 0.80
CA ALA A 180 11.79 -16.66 0.48
C ALA A 180 11.27 -16.96 -0.94
N PRO A 181 12.08 -17.54 -1.85
CA PRO A 181 11.54 -18.11 -3.07
C PRO A 181 10.50 -19.15 -2.66
N ARG A 182 9.31 -19.07 -3.26
CA ARG A 182 8.27 -20.08 -3.06
C ARG A 182 8.90 -21.42 -3.43
N PRO A 183 8.87 -22.45 -2.56
CA PRO A 183 9.32 -23.78 -2.98
C PRO A 183 8.50 -24.12 -4.22
N ALA A 184 9.21 -24.54 -5.28
CA ALA A 184 8.57 -24.94 -6.54
C ALA A 184 7.43 -25.91 -6.18
N ALA A 185 6.22 -25.60 -6.62
CA ALA A 185 5.08 -26.49 -6.42
C ALA A 185 5.50 -27.88 -6.91
N ARG A 186 5.50 -28.87 -6.03
CA ARG A 186 5.73 -30.26 -6.43
C ARG A 186 4.76 -30.54 -7.56
N ARG A 187 5.28 -30.83 -8.74
CA ARG A 187 4.46 -31.38 -9.80
C ARG A 187 3.82 -32.65 -9.23
N PRO A 188 2.49 -32.84 -9.33
CA PRO A 188 1.91 -34.10 -9.00
C PRO A 188 2.60 -35.15 -9.90
N ASP A 189 3.15 -36.20 -9.28
CA ASP A 189 3.65 -37.36 -9.99
C ASP A 189 2.47 -37.95 -10.79
N LEU A 190 2.50 -37.75 -12.09
CA LEU A 190 1.63 -38.46 -13.02
C LEU A 190 2.34 -39.79 -13.34
N SER A 191 2.18 -40.75 -12.46
CA SER A 191 2.44 -42.18 -12.73
C SER A 191 1.14 -42.92 -12.89
#